data_97948717bd0cc892de0c2990817ca4e4
#
_entry.id   97948717bd0cc892de0c2990817ca4e4
#
_cell.length_a   1.000
_cell.length_b   1.000
_cell.length_c   1.000
_cell.angle_alpha   90.00
_cell.angle_beta   90.00
_cell.angle_gamma   90.00
#
_symmetry.space_group_name_H-M   'P 1'
#
loop_
_entity.id
_entity.type
_entity.pdbx_description
1 polymer ?
#
loop_
_entity_poly.entity_id
_entity_poly.type
_entity_poly.pdbx_seq_one_letter_code
_entity_poly.pdbx_strand_id
1 'polypeptide(L)'
;MNNLSKKNKIILSIVMLAVILVSVLPMGLSPVWNGKIPKHRNQYEKMADAILAGHLYLDYEVDEKLRKMENPYDPDARKELGVDYHFDHAFYKGKYYMYFGVAPVFLTFIPYKLITGHSLTTYHATQIYVGTFIIGVFALFYLICKLFYKNFKFYQYLICAAVFSLLCIWYAVGAPALYCTAITAGLSLAIWSIYFFVKAVYDDVSENKSILF
;
A
#
# COMPACT_ATOMS: atom_id res chain seq x y z
N MET A 1 29.95 0.23 9.57
CA MET A 1 29.11 1.36 9.07
C MET A 1 28.59 2.28 10.21
N ASN A 2 29.37 2.51 11.27
CA ASN A 2 28.84 3.14 12.51
C ASN A 2 28.38 4.60 12.40
N ASN A 3 28.95 5.42 11.54
CA ASN A 3 28.43 6.75 11.23
C ASN A 3 28.72 7.10 9.76
N LEU A 4 27.66 7.38 9.01
CA LEU A 4 27.81 7.80 7.63
C LEU A 4 28.41 9.21 7.57
N SER A 5 29.45 9.39 6.75
CA SER A 5 29.98 10.70 6.39
C SER A 5 28.89 11.57 5.75
N LYS A 6 29.07 12.91 5.79
CA LYS A 6 28.14 13.84 5.12
C LYS A 6 27.95 13.49 3.64
N LYS A 7 29.04 13.14 2.96
CA LYS A 7 29.01 12.69 1.56
C LYS A 7 28.13 11.44 1.38
N ASN A 8 28.32 10.42 2.23
CA ASN A 8 27.54 9.17 2.12
C ASN A 8 26.04 9.38 2.43
N LYS A 9 25.69 10.28 3.34
CA LYS A 9 24.29 10.66 3.59
C LYS A 9 23.65 11.27 2.35
N ILE A 10 24.35 12.17 1.66
CA ILE A 10 23.87 12.77 0.42
C ILE A 10 23.68 11.70 -0.67
N ILE A 11 24.67 10.82 -0.86
CA ILE A 11 24.58 9.72 -1.85
C ILE A 11 23.39 8.81 -1.51
N LEU A 12 23.21 8.43 -0.25
CA LEU A 12 22.08 7.64 0.21
C LEU A 12 20.74 8.30 -0.15
N SER A 13 20.59 9.59 0.16
CA SER A 13 19.36 10.33 -0.16
C SER A 13 19.09 10.39 -1.66
N ILE A 14 20.12 10.61 -2.47
CA ILE A 14 20.00 10.64 -3.94
C ILE A 14 19.58 9.27 -4.49
N VAL A 15 20.25 8.18 -4.06
CA VAL A 15 19.93 6.83 -4.53
C VAL A 15 18.53 6.42 -4.09
N MET A 16 18.18 6.65 -2.84
CA MET A 16 16.82 6.34 -2.32
C MET A 16 15.75 7.12 -3.09
N LEU A 17 15.95 8.43 -3.31
CA LEU A 17 15.04 9.25 -4.10
C LEU A 17 14.94 8.76 -5.55
N ALA A 18 16.07 8.38 -6.18
CA ALA A 18 16.07 7.83 -7.52
C ALA A 18 15.25 6.52 -7.60
N VAL A 19 15.39 5.61 -6.62
CA VAL A 19 14.60 4.37 -6.54
C VAL A 19 13.12 4.68 -6.39
N ILE A 20 12.76 5.65 -5.54
CA ILE A 20 11.36 6.09 -5.38
C ILE A 20 10.82 6.64 -6.71
N LEU A 21 11.54 7.55 -7.35
CA LEU A 21 11.08 8.18 -8.60
C LEU A 21 10.92 7.17 -9.74
N VAL A 22 11.90 6.26 -9.92
CA VAL A 22 11.83 5.18 -10.92
C VAL A 22 10.65 4.24 -10.67
N SER A 23 10.24 4.07 -9.41
CA SER A 23 9.11 3.23 -9.05
C SER A 23 7.76 3.93 -9.20
N VAL A 24 7.67 5.20 -8.79
CA VAL A 24 6.41 5.94 -8.68
C VAL A 24 6.01 6.60 -10.01
N LEU A 25 6.98 7.15 -10.77
CA LEU A 25 6.68 7.84 -12.03
C LEU A 25 6.08 6.93 -13.10
N PRO A 26 6.60 5.71 -13.36
CA PRO A 26 6.01 4.80 -14.35
C PRO A 26 4.59 4.37 -14.01
N MET A 27 4.21 4.36 -12.75
CA MET A 27 2.82 4.06 -12.34
C MET A 27 1.83 5.03 -12.98
N GLY A 28 2.18 6.30 -13.14
CA GLY A 28 1.36 7.31 -13.80
C GLY A 28 1.17 7.09 -15.30
N LEU A 29 2.02 6.29 -15.92
CA LEU A 29 1.92 5.93 -17.34
C LEU A 29 1.01 4.72 -17.59
N SER A 30 0.61 4.01 -16.53
CA SER A 30 -0.28 2.85 -16.66
C SER A 30 -1.65 3.27 -17.21
N PRO A 31 -2.18 2.58 -18.26
CA PRO A 31 -3.51 2.84 -18.79
C PRO A 31 -4.62 2.76 -17.73
N VAL A 32 -4.38 2.02 -16.66
CA VAL A 32 -5.30 1.91 -15.51
C VAL A 32 -5.54 3.26 -14.84
N TRP A 33 -4.57 4.19 -14.92
CA TRP A 33 -4.59 5.47 -14.21
C TRP A 33 -4.76 6.69 -15.11
N ASN A 34 -4.78 6.51 -16.43
CA ASN A 34 -4.99 7.61 -17.38
C ASN A 34 -6.43 8.14 -17.36
N GLY A 35 -6.91 8.57 -16.20
CA GLY A 35 -8.14 9.34 -16.03
C GLY A 35 -9.44 8.55 -16.06
N LYS A 36 -9.41 7.24 -16.29
CA LYS A 36 -10.60 6.39 -16.27
C LYS A 36 -10.43 5.26 -15.25
N ILE A 37 -10.53 5.59 -13.96
CA ILE A 37 -10.63 4.56 -12.92
C ILE A 37 -11.97 3.84 -13.17
N PRO A 38 -11.97 2.53 -13.46
CA PRO A 38 -13.21 1.78 -13.57
C PRO A 38 -14.01 1.91 -12.27
N LYS A 39 -15.33 2.08 -12.36
CA LYS A 39 -16.24 2.29 -11.23
C LYS A 39 -16.02 1.33 -10.04
N HIS A 40 -15.56 0.12 -10.32
CA HIS A 40 -15.32 -0.94 -9.30
C HIS A 40 -13.93 -0.89 -8.64
N ARG A 41 -13.08 0.08 -8.93
CA ARG A 41 -11.71 0.17 -8.37
C ARG A 41 -11.54 1.23 -7.28
N ASN A 42 -12.61 1.85 -6.85
CA ASN A 42 -12.62 2.88 -5.81
C ASN A 42 -13.12 2.36 -4.44
N GLN A 43 -12.94 1.08 -4.16
CA GLN A 43 -13.45 0.45 -2.93
C GLN A 43 -12.89 1.12 -1.67
N TYR A 44 -11.62 1.51 -1.65
CA TYR A 44 -11.00 2.16 -0.49
C TYR A 44 -11.58 3.54 -0.22
N GLU A 45 -11.80 4.33 -1.28
CA GLU A 45 -12.46 5.63 -1.18
C GLU A 45 -13.89 5.49 -0.66
N LYS A 46 -14.66 4.57 -1.26
CA LYS A 46 -16.03 4.27 -0.85
C LYS A 46 -16.11 3.73 0.57
N MET A 47 -15.16 2.91 0.99
CA MET A 47 -15.12 2.40 2.36
C MET A 47 -14.79 3.52 3.37
N ALA A 48 -13.91 4.45 3.02
CA ALA A 48 -13.67 5.62 3.85
C ALA A 48 -14.95 6.48 4.01
N ASP A 49 -15.67 6.68 2.92
CA ASP A 49 -16.95 7.40 2.93
C ASP A 49 -17.99 6.69 3.80
N ALA A 50 -18.13 5.38 3.63
CA ALA A 50 -19.06 4.55 4.38
C ALA A 50 -18.80 4.60 5.90
N ILE A 51 -17.52 4.45 6.30
CA ILE A 51 -17.14 4.52 7.72
C ILE A 51 -17.45 5.90 8.30
N LEU A 52 -17.12 6.97 7.58
CA LEU A 52 -17.42 8.34 8.02
C LEU A 52 -18.92 8.63 8.08
N ALA A 53 -19.74 7.92 7.27
CA ALA A 53 -21.20 7.95 7.30
C ALA A 53 -21.82 7.01 8.36
N GLY A 54 -21.00 6.23 9.09
CA GLY A 54 -21.45 5.36 10.17
C GLY A 54 -21.90 3.97 9.75
N HIS A 55 -21.50 3.48 8.56
CA HIS A 55 -21.82 2.12 8.12
C HIS A 55 -20.62 1.42 7.43
N LEU A 56 -20.74 0.11 7.19
CA LEU A 56 -19.66 -0.72 6.64
C LEU A 56 -19.96 -1.25 5.22
N TYR A 57 -21.11 -0.97 4.66
CA TYR A 57 -21.43 -1.31 3.28
C TYR A 57 -21.03 -0.17 2.34
N LEU A 58 -20.68 -0.53 1.10
CA LEU A 58 -20.30 0.43 0.07
C LEU A 58 -21.57 0.95 -0.62
N ASP A 59 -21.67 2.26 -0.80
CA ASP A 59 -22.80 2.92 -1.46
C ASP A 59 -22.66 2.79 -2.99
N TYR A 60 -22.98 1.59 -3.47
CA TYR A 60 -23.15 1.28 -4.87
C TYR A 60 -24.60 1.01 -5.20
N GLU A 61 -25.00 1.39 -6.41
CA GLU A 61 -26.26 0.93 -6.98
C GLU A 61 -26.22 -0.59 -7.16
N VAL A 62 -27.30 -1.26 -6.82
CA VAL A 62 -27.42 -2.72 -6.89
C VAL A 62 -28.48 -3.06 -7.94
N ASP A 63 -28.12 -3.90 -8.89
CA ASP A 63 -29.05 -4.43 -9.88
C ASP A 63 -30.15 -5.24 -9.15
N GLU A 64 -31.41 -4.93 -9.45
CA GLU A 64 -32.56 -5.62 -8.88
C GLU A 64 -32.61 -7.11 -9.22
N LYS A 65 -32.04 -7.51 -10.37
CA LYS A 65 -31.90 -8.92 -10.74
C LYS A 65 -30.96 -9.63 -9.77
N LEU A 66 -29.80 -8.98 -9.42
CA LEU A 66 -28.84 -9.52 -8.47
C LEU A 66 -29.48 -9.73 -7.08
N ARG A 67 -30.32 -8.80 -6.64
CA ARG A 67 -31.03 -8.89 -5.35
C ARG A 67 -32.00 -10.08 -5.28
N LYS A 68 -32.56 -10.47 -6.42
CA LYS A 68 -33.57 -11.55 -6.53
C LYS A 68 -32.96 -12.92 -6.81
N MET A 69 -31.65 -13.01 -7.07
CA MET A 69 -30.98 -14.28 -7.28
C MET A 69 -30.94 -15.08 -5.97
N GLU A 70 -31.22 -16.38 -6.05
CA GLU A 70 -31.04 -17.33 -4.95
C GLU A 70 -29.56 -17.42 -4.56
N ASN A 71 -28.67 -17.55 -5.55
CA ASN A 71 -27.23 -17.47 -5.38
C ASN A 71 -26.67 -16.30 -6.18
N PRO A 72 -26.42 -15.12 -5.56
CA PRO A 72 -25.89 -13.96 -6.25
C PRO A 72 -24.42 -14.13 -6.73
N TYR A 73 -23.76 -15.24 -6.41
CA TYR A 73 -22.39 -15.53 -6.83
C TYR A 73 -22.29 -16.53 -7.96
N ASP A 74 -23.41 -17.07 -8.45
CA ASP A 74 -23.45 -17.99 -9.58
C ASP A 74 -23.07 -17.25 -10.89
N PRO A 75 -21.94 -17.57 -11.52
CA PRO A 75 -21.46 -16.86 -12.71
C PRO A 75 -22.34 -17.16 -13.94
N ASP A 76 -22.87 -18.37 -14.05
CA ASP A 76 -23.69 -18.77 -15.20
C ASP A 76 -25.05 -18.12 -15.13
N ALA A 77 -25.70 -18.14 -13.97
CA ALA A 77 -26.95 -17.44 -13.73
C ALA A 77 -26.83 -15.91 -13.89
N ARG A 78 -25.72 -15.29 -13.45
CA ARG A 78 -25.46 -13.86 -13.70
C ARG A 78 -25.39 -13.57 -15.19
N LYS A 79 -24.70 -14.41 -15.95
CA LYS A 79 -24.53 -14.25 -17.40
C LYS A 79 -25.87 -14.44 -18.14
N GLU A 80 -26.63 -15.47 -17.78
CA GLU A 80 -27.93 -15.77 -18.39
C GLU A 80 -28.93 -14.65 -18.15
N LEU A 81 -29.01 -14.13 -16.94
CA LEU A 81 -29.90 -13.03 -16.56
C LEU A 81 -29.41 -11.65 -17.01
N GLY A 82 -28.17 -11.55 -17.51
CA GLY A 82 -27.55 -10.27 -17.88
C GLY A 82 -27.48 -9.30 -16.69
N VAL A 83 -27.01 -9.79 -15.55
CA VAL A 83 -26.92 -9.03 -14.28
C VAL A 83 -25.72 -8.10 -14.31
N ASP A 84 -25.91 -6.83 -13.99
CA ASP A 84 -24.82 -5.90 -13.71
C ASP A 84 -24.35 -6.07 -12.26
N TYR A 85 -23.06 -6.31 -12.07
CA TYR A 85 -22.48 -6.50 -10.75
C TYR A 85 -21.05 -5.94 -10.64
N HIS A 86 -20.66 -5.59 -9.42
CA HIS A 86 -19.30 -5.16 -9.15
C HIS A 86 -18.40 -6.37 -8.89
N PHE A 87 -17.41 -6.55 -9.77
CA PHE A 87 -16.39 -7.58 -9.62
C PHE A 87 -15.53 -7.30 -8.36
N ASP A 88 -15.05 -8.36 -7.70
CA ASP A 88 -14.23 -8.25 -6.49
C ASP A 88 -14.86 -7.49 -5.32
N HIS A 89 -16.17 -7.66 -5.17
CA HIS A 89 -16.92 -7.17 -4.01
C HIS A 89 -17.67 -8.31 -3.35
N ALA A 90 -17.74 -8.30 -2.03
CA ALA A 90 -18.67 -9.15 -1.32
C ALA A 90 -20.09 -8.56 -1.43
N PHE A 91 -21.06 -9.42 -1.68
CA PHE A 91 -22.48 -9.04 -1.76
C PHE A 91 -23.28 -9.78 -0.70
N TYR A 92 -23.95 -9.07 0.19
CA TYR A 92 -24.71 -9.66 1.27
C TYR A 92 -25.92 -8.80 1.62
N LYS A 93 -27.10 -9.44 1.74
CA LYS A 93 -28.38 -8.78 2.07
C LYS A 93 -28.65 -7.53 1.24
N GLY A 94 -28.41 -7.62 -0.08
CA GLY A 94 -28.66 -6.52 -1.01
C GLY A 94 -27.69 -5.35 -0.94
N LYS A 95 -26.52 -5.53 -0.34
CA LYS A 95 -25.47 -4.51 -0.20
C LYS A 95 -24.10 -5.04 -0.58
N TYR A 96 -23.25 -4.17 -1.10
CA TYR A 96 -21.86 -4.48 -1.39
C TYR A 96 -20.94 -4.17 -0.21
N TYR A 97 -19.94 -5.02 -0.02
CA TYR A 97 -18.92 -4.86 1.02
C TYR A 97 -17.53 -5.02 0.41
N MET A 98 -16.56 -4.28 0.96
CA MET A 98 -15.16 -4.49 0.67
C MET A 98 -14.67 -5.73 1.44
N TYR A 99 -13.90 -6.61 0.78
CA TYR A 99 -13.28 -7.77 1.43
C TYR A 99 -11.76 -7.64 1.59
N PHE A 100 -11.17 -6.58 1.03
CA PHE A 100 -9.76 -6.26 1.28
C PHE A 100 -9.56 -5.72 2.68
N GLY A 101 -8.32 -5.88 3.20
CA GLY A 101 -7.98 -5.38 4.52
C GLY A 101 -8.23 -3.88 4.68
N VAL A 102 -8.89 -3.49 5.76
CA VAL A 102 -9.29 -2.09 6.02
C VAL A 102 -8.18 -1.20 6.59
N ALA A 103 -7.01 -1.76 6.92
CA ALA A 103 -5.90 -0.97 7.46
C ALA A 103 -5.54 0.27 6.62
N PRO A 104 -5.43 0.19 5.28
CA PRO A 104 -5.20 1.37 4.46
C PRO A 104 -6.27 2.46 4.64
N VAL A 105 -7.54 2.07 4.81
CA VAL A 105 -8.65 3.03 4.99
C VAL A 105 -8.40 3.91 6.20
N PHE A 106 -8.08 3.30 7.34
CA PHE A 106 -7.82 4.02 8.59
C PHE A 106 -6.49 4.76 8.61
N LEU A 107 -5.46 4.24 7.95
CA LEU A 107 -4.11 4.82 8.00
C LEU A 107 -3.89 5.95 6.99
N THR A 108 -4.62 5.92 5.85
CA THR A 108 -4.38 6.89 4.77
C THR A 108 -5.66 7.58 4.28
N PHE A 109 -6.69 6.83 3.89
CA PHE A 109 -7.85 7.41 3.21
C PHE A 109 -8.67 8.32 4.12
N ILE A 110 -9.03 7.86 5.32
CA ILE A 110 -9.78 8.67 6.29
C ILE A 110 -8.97 9.87 6.76
N PRO A 111 -7.70 9.73 7.24
CA PRO A 111 -6.91 10.89 7.64
C PRO A 111 -6.72 11.91 6.52
N TYR A 112 -6.43 11.46 5.30
CA TYR A 112 -6.30 12.36 4.17
C TYR A 112 -7.60 13.15 3.92
N LYS A 113 -8.75 12.47 3.93
CA LYS A 113 -10.05 13.11 3.72
C LYS A 113 -10.39 14.11 4.81
N LEU A 114 -10.13 13.79 6.08
CA LEU A 114 -10.38 14.68 7.21
C LEU A 114 -9.50 15.93 7.17
N ILE A 115 -8.26 15.82 6.69
CA ILE A 115 -7.30 16.95 6.63
C ILE A 115 -7.56 17.81 5.40
N THR A 116 -7.81 17.20 4.23
CA THR A 116 -7.87 17.93 2.95
C THR A 116 -9.27 18.24 2.45
N GLY A 117 -10.30 17.57 2.99
CA GLY A 117 -11.67 17.59 2.49
C GLY A 117 -11.87 16.78 1.19
N HIS A 118 -10.82 16.16 0.63
CA HIS A 118 -10.85 15.44 -0.63
C HIS A 118 -10.61 13.94 -0.44
N SER A 119 -11.17 13.12 -1.32
CA SER A 119 -10.89 11.68 -1.32
C SER A 119 -9.51 11.39 -1.91
N LEU A 120 -8.72 10.58 -1.21
CA LEU A 120 -7.46 10.05 -1.72
C LEU A 120 -7.79 8.98 -2.77
N THR A 121 -7.14 9.00 -3.91
CA THR A 121 -7.33 7.92 -4.90
C THR A 121 -6.48 6.70 -4.52
N THR A 122 -6.98 5.50 -4.87
CA THR A 122 -6.25 4.23 -4.72
C THR A 122 -4.84 4.30 -5.32
N TYR A 123 -4.70 4.98 -6.47
CA TYR A 123 -3.42 5.24 -7.13
C TYR A 123 -2.42 5.99 -6.24
N HIS A 124 -2.82 7.15 -5.71
CA HIS A 124 -1.95 7.94 -4.85
C HIS A 124 -1.61 7.23 -3.53
N ALA A 125 -2.58 6.48 -2.98
CA ALA A 125 -2.31 5.64 -1.81
C ALA A 125 -1.24 4.57 -2.10
N THR A 126 -1.31 3.90 -3.26
CA THR A 126 -0.29 2.93 -3.68
C THR A 126 1.09 3.59 -3.81
N GLN A 127 1.17 4.80 -4.39
CA GLN A 127 2.43 5.56 -4.47
C GLN A 127 3.01 5.89 -3.08
N ILE A 128 2.17 6.30 -2.15
CA ILE A 128 2.57 6.59 -0.76
C ILE A 128 3.15 5.32 -0.12
N TYR A 129 2.46 4.17 -0.24
CA TYR A 129 2.94 2.92 0.35
C TYR A 129 4.20 2.39 -0.30
N VAL A 130 4.36 2.54 -1.62
CA VAL A 130 5.63 2.23 -2.32
C VAL A 130 6.77 3.09 -1.79
N GLY A 131 6.54 4.39 -1.66
CA GLY A 131 7.55 5.31 -1.11
C GLY A 131 7.95 4.96 0.31
N THR A 132 6.97 4.75 1.19
CA THR A 132 7.22 4.38 2.60
C THR A 132 7.89 3.01 2.74
N PHE A 133 7.55 2.03 1.90
CA PHE A 133 8.22 0.74 1.83
C PHE A 133 9.69 0.88 1.47
N ILE A 134 10.02 1.64 0.40
CA ILE A 134 11.40 1.86 -0.04
C ILE A 134 12.22 2.50 1.09
N ILE A 135 11.70 3.54 1.73
CA ILE A 135 12.36 4.19 2.87
C ILE A 135 12.61 3.18 4.00
N GLY A 136 11.61 2.35 4.32
CA GLY A 136 11.71 1.29 5.32
C GLY A 136 12.78 0.25 4.98
N VAL A 137 12.88 -0.17 3.70
CA VAL A 137 13.93 -1.10 3.25
C VAL A 137 15.31 -0.49 3.46
N PHE A 138 15.54 0.74 3.02
CA PHE A 138 16.82 1.41 3.20
C PHE A 138 17.17 1.57 4.70
N ALA A 139 16.19 1.91 5.53
CA ALA A 139 16.38 2.03 6.98
C ALA A 139 16.73 0.68 7.64
N LEU A 140 15.97 -0.37 7.31
CA LEU A 140 16.19 -1.71 7.87
C LEU A 140 17.54 -2.29 7.44
N PHE A 141 17.87 -2.23 6.13
CA PHE A 141 19.15 -2.74 5.64
C PHE A 141 20.33 -1.98 6.26
N TYR A 142 20.21 -0.65 6.43
CA TYR A 142 21.24 0.12 7.13
C TYR A 142 21.41 -0.36 8.57
N LEU A 143 20.31 -0.57 9.30
CA LEU A 143 20.33 -1.06 10.68
C LEU A 143 20.98 -2.45 10.77
N ILE A 144 20.57 -3.37 9.91
CA ILE A 144 21.14 -4.73 9.84
C ILE A 144 22.64 -4.68 9.54
N CYS A 145 23.06 -3.87 8.56
CA CYS A 145 24.49 -3.73 8.25
C CYS A 145 25.29 -3.11 9.40
N LYS A 146 24.72 -2.14 10.11
CA LYS A 146 25.34 -1.52 11.28
C LYS A 146 25.54 -2.53 12.42
N LEU A 147 24.53 -3.36 12.68
CA LEU A 147 24.51 -4.26 13.82
C LEU A 147 25.29 -5.56 13.58
N PHE A 148 25.11 -6.18 12.42
CA PHE A 148 25.56 -7.56 12.18
C PHE A 148 26.70 -7.67 11.16
N TYR A 149 26.86 -6.68 10.26
CA TYR A 149 27.81 -6.79 9.14
C TYR A 149 28.82 -5.63 9.13
N LYS A 150 29.75 -5.60 10.11
CA LYS A 150 30.73 -4.50 10.28
C LYS A 150 31.62 -4.23 9.04
N ASN A 151 31.93 -5.29 8.28
CA ASN A 151 32.79 -5.21 7.07
C ASN A 151 32.03 -4.93 5.78
N PHE A 152 30.70 -4.76 5.85
CA PHE A 152 29.87 -4.49 4.68
C PHE A 152 30.16 -3.08 4.15
N LYS A 153 30.46 -2.98 2.87
CA LYS A 153 30.82 -1.70 2.24
C LYS A 153 29.56 -0.90 1.93
N PHE A 154 29.65 0.41 2.02
CA PHE A 154 28.53 1.31 1.80
C PHE A 154 27.83 1.12 0.44
N TYR A 155 28.59 0.91 -0.64
CA TYR A 155 28.00 0.68 -1.96
C TYR A 155 27.26 -0.66 -2.06
N GLN A 156 27.72 -1.71 -1.36
CA GLN A 156 27.02 -3.00 -1.30
C GLN A 156 25.67 -2.85 -0.64
N TYR A 157 25.61 -2.13 0.47
CA TYR A 157 24.36 -1.79 1.15
C TYR A 157 23.41 -1.06 0.19
N LEU A 158 23.86 -0.04 -0.54
CA LEU A 158 23.01 0.71 -1.47
C LEU A 158 22.43 -0.19 -2.56
N ILE A 159 23.27 -1.04 -3.17
CA ILE A 159 22.85 -1.98 -4.21
C ILE A 159 21.82 -2.96 -3.66
N CYS A 160 22.10 -3.61 -2.52
CA CYS A 160 21.18 -4.57 -1.92
C CYS A 160 19.83 -3.94 -1.58
N ALA A 161 19.83 -2.76 -0.95
CA ALA A 161 18.59 -2.06 -0.60
C ALA A 161 17.79 -1.64 -1.85
N ALA A 162 18.46 -1.12 -2.88
CA ALA A 162 17.79 -0.72 -4.12
C ALA A 162 17.21 -1.92 -4.87
N VAL A 163 17.99 -2.99 -5.08
CA VAL A 163 17.53 -4.20 -5.79
C VAL A 163 16.39 -4.85 -5.04
N PHE A 164 16.49 -5.02 -3.72
CA PHE A 164 15.42 -5.60 -2.92
C PHE A 164 14.14 -4.76 -3.00
N SER A 165 14.25 -3.43 -2.90
CA SER A 165 13.11 -2.54 -3.05
C SER A 165 12.40 -2.74 -4.37
N LEU A 166 13.15 -2.70 -5.50
CA LEU A 166 12.58 -2.84 -6.84
C LEU A 166 11.93 -4.20 -7.07
N LEU A 167 12.56 -5.29 -6.61
CA LEU A 167 12.00 -6.64 -6.76
C LEU A 167 10.68 -6.81 -6.03
N CYS A 168 10.54 -6.27 -4.82
CA CYS A 168 9.34 -6.41 -4.02
C CYS A 168 8.13 -5.61 -4.56
N ILE A 169 8.39 -4.48 -5.23
CA ILE A 169 7.32 -3.58 -5.69
C ILE A 169 7.05 -3.65 -7.20
N TRP A 170 7.80 -4.47 -7.95
CA TRP A 170 7.71 -4.53 -9.41
C TRP A 170 6.29 -4.75 -9.92
N TYR A 171 5.54 -5.63 -9.27
CA TYR A 171 4.15 -5.88 -9.62
C TYR A 171 3.28 -4.62 -9.52
N ALA A 172 3.45 -3.84 -8.45
CA ALA A 172 2.69 -2.61 -8.22
C ALA A 172 3.05 -1.52 -9.22
N VAL A 173 4.30 -1.47 -9.68
CA VAL A 173 4.75 -0.52 -10.70
C VAL A 173 4.15 -0.84 -12.06
N GLY A 174 4.13 -2.13 -12.44
CA GLY A 174 3.63 -2.57 -13.74
C GLY A 174 2.12 -2.55 -13.87
N ALA A 175 1.40 -2.86 -12.79
CA ALA A 175 -0.06 -2.95 -12.78
C ALA A 175 -0.65 -2.37 -11.49
N PRO A 176 -0.55 -1.06 -11.27
CA PRO A 176 -0.99 -0.41 -10.03
C PRO A 176 -2.52 -0.41 -9.94
N ALA A 177 -3.07 -1.53 -9.53
CA ALA A 177 -4.51 -1.77 -9.38
C ALA A 177 -4.90 -1.87 -7.89
N LEU A 178 -6.16 -2.10 -7.63
CA LEU A 178 -6.73 -2.21 -6.29
C LEU A 178 -5.95 -3.14 -5.34
N TYR A 179 -5.58 -4.32 -5.84
CA TYR A 179 -4.76 -5.30 -5.10
C TYR A 179 -3.41 -4.73 -4.66
N CYS A 180 -2.81 -3.88 -5.49
CA CYS A 180 -1.50 -3.30 -5.20
C CYS A 180 -1.51 -2.39 -3.98
N THR A 181 -2.63 -1.69 -3.72
CA THR A 181 -2.77 -0.90 -2.49
C THR A 181 -2.73 -1.80 -1.25
N ALA A 182 -3.46 -2.91 -1.26
CA ALA A 182 -3.44 -3.87 -0.15
C ALA A 182 -2.04 -4.48 0.05
N ILE A 183 -1.41 -4.93 -1.05
CA ILE A 183 -0.08 -5.55 -1.03
C ILE A 183 0.99 -4.57 -0.58
N THR A 184 1.05 -3.39 -1.17
CA THR A 184 2.09 -2.38 -0.83
C THR A 184 1.91 -1.82 0.56
N ALA A 185 0.67 -1.67 1.05
CA ALA A 185 0.39 -1.33 2.43
C ALA A 185 0.91 -2.42 3.39
N GLY A 186 0.60 -3.69 3.09
CA GLY A 186 1.10 -4.83 3.87
C GLY A 186 2.63 -4.88 3.90
N LEU A 187 3.29 -4.73 2.75
CA LEU A 187 4.76 -4.68 2.66
C LEU A 187 5.35 -3.50 3.45
N SER A 188 4.73 -2.31 3.33
CA SER A 188 5.17 -1.12 4.05
C SER A 188 5.06 -1.31 5.57
N LEU A 189 3.94 -1.80 6.05
CA LEU A 189 3.74 -2.05 7.48
C LEU A 189 4.68 -3.14 8.01
N ALA A 190 4.88 -4.21 7.24
CA ALA A 190 5.77 -5.31 7.62
C ALA A 190 7.23 -4.86 7.73
N ILE A 191 7.75 -4.11 6.74
CA ILE A 191 9.15 -3.65 6.76
C ILE A 191 9.43 -2.73 7.96
N TRP A 192 8.49 -1.83 8.29
CA TRP A 192 8.63 -0.94 9.44
C TRP A 192 8.48 -1.68 10.76
N SER A 193 7.59 -2.67 10.85
CA SER A 193 7.48 -3.53 12.03
C SER A 193 8.77 -4.28 12.29
N ILE A 194 9.39 -4.85 11.24
CA ILE A 194 10.69 -5.52 11.36
C ILE A 194 11.80 -4.53 11.77
N TYR A 195 11.80 -3.33 11.18
CA TYR A 195 12.76 -2.29 11.54
C TYR A 195 12.69 -1.93 13.02
N PHE A 196 11.49 -1.66 13.53
CA PHE A 196 11.30 -1.28 14.94
C PHE A 196 11.58 -2.46 15.88
N PHE A 197 11.21 -3.68 15.47
CA PHE A 197 11.56 -4.89 16.25
C PHE A 197 13.07 -5.06 16.37
N VAL A 198 13.81 -5.04 15.25
CA VAL A 198 15.28 -5.17 15.27
C VAL A 198 15.90 -4.05 16.07
N LYS A 199 15.40 -2.83 15.94
CA LYS A 199 15.89 -1.68 16.69
C LYS A 199 15.64 -1.83 18.19
N ALA A 200 14.47 -2.30 18.59
CA ALA A 200 14.12 -2.50 19.99
C ALA A 200 14.95 -3.61 20.66
N VAL A 201 15.27 -4.67 19.91
CA VAL A 201 15.96 -5.84 20.47
C VAL A 201 17.48 -5.67 20.47
N TYR A 202 18.05 -5.00 19.47
CA TYR A 202 19.50 -5.02 19.21
C TYR A 202 20.19 -3.65 19.21
N ASP A 203 19.45 -2.53 19.16
CA ASP A 203 20.06 -1.19 19.21
C ASP A 203 19.90 -0.64 20.64
N ASP A 204 21.01 -0.23 21.28
CA ASP A 204 21.08 0.34 22.64
C ASP A 204 20.38 1.72 22.76
N VAL A 205 19.20 1.83 22.24
CA VAL A 205 18.33 3.00 22.44
C VAL A 205 17.49 2.72 23.68
N SER A 206 17.61 3.61 24.68
CA SER A 206 16.90 3.52 25.96
C SER A 206 15.54 2.84 25.84
N GLU A 207 15.33 1.76 26.59
CA GLU A 207 14.16 0.87 26.59
C GLU A 207 12.80 1.61 26.48
N ASN A 208 12.73 2.82 27.05
CA ASN A 208 11.50 3.62 27.07
C ASN A 208 11.06 4.24 25.73
N LYS A 209 11.93 4.30 24.71
CA LYS A 209 11.59 4.84 23.39
C LYS A 209 11.27 3.78 22.35
N SER A 210 11.66 2.53 22.60
CA SER A 210 11.47 1.42 21.64
C SER A 210 10.14 0.70 21.83
N ILE A 211 9.51 0.83 22.98
CA ILE A 211 8.24 0.16 23.33
C ILE A 211 7.02 0.94 22.82
N LEU A 212 7.19 2.20 22.41
CA LEU A 212 6.10 3.08 21.94
C LEU A 212 5.77 2.96 20.45
N PHE A 213 6.40 2.02 19.74
CA PHE A 213 6.20 1.72 18.32
C PHE A 213 6.17 0.20 18.08
#